data_78968af9b922cd4f27dc370ab318b713
#
_entry.id   78968af9b922cd4f27dc370ab318b713
#
_cell.length_a   1.000
_cell.length_b   1.000
_cell.length_c   1.000
_cell.angle_alpha   90.00
_cell.angle_beta   90.00
_cell.angle_gamma   90.00
#
_symmetry.space_group_name_H-M   'P 1'
#
loop_
_entity.id
_entity.type
_entity.pdbx_description
1 polymer ?
#
loop_
_entity_poly.entity_id
_entity_poly.type
_entity_poly.pdbx_seq_one_letter_code
_entity_poly.pdbx_strand_id
1 'polypeptide(L)'
;MANVNRVNTEADAANTGSGRISLGVVENKSAYDTTFYPQGSVSIVIGATADSYEIVDSGGNPLTPPVTGQLEENDEGGYTVRYAGVAVTLDGDFAAGDSFSISTGDSTPGSTNRETRSVLETVALLRSTLEDGTSSTEDKLVRRDVVAVSLENLDNAMNKVLSVQTTIGARMNVIESTLTENEEVSLINTSVTSELQDLDYAEALSRLSLQSVVLEASQQSFVRVSGLSLFNLL
;
A
#
# COMPACT_ATOMS: atom_id res chain seq x y z
N MET A 1 -5.40 3.87 5.37
CA MET A 1 -6.70 4.14 4.77
C MET A 1 -6.84 3.21 3.57
N ALA A 2 -7.81 2.30 3.59
CA ALA A 2 -8.12 1.45 2.45
C ALA A 2 -8.98 2.26 1.47
N ASN A 3 -8.59 2.29 0.19
CA ASN A 3 -9.41 2.91 -0.86
C ASN A 3 -10.52 1.93 -1.21
N VAL A 4 -11.76 2.26 -0.90
CA VAL A 4 -12.93 1.55 -1.40
C VAL A 4 -13.39 2.27 -2.67
N ASN A 5 -13.37 1.55 -3.79
CA ASN A 5 -13.98 2.04 -5.01
C ASN A 5 -15.50 1.86 -4.85
N ARG A 6 -16.21 2.94 -4.65
CA ARG A 6 -17.65 2.90 -4.50
C ARG A 6 -18.31 3.00 -5.87
N VAL A 7 -19.23 2.10 -6.10
CA VAL A 7 -20.09 2.10 -7.27
C VAL A 7 -21.51 2.35 -6.76
N ASN A 8 -22.13 3.42 -7.22
CA ASN A 8 -23.52 3.72 -6.94
C ASN A 8 -24.41 3.01 -7.96
N THR A 9 -25.51 2.48 -7.47
CA THR A 9 -26.50 1.78 -8.29
C THR A 9 -27.89 2.36 -8.01
N GLU A 10 -28.69 2.50 -9.03
CA GLU A 10 -30.03 3.04 -8.92
C GLU A 10 -30.94 2.35 -9.94
N ALA A 11 -32.14 1.96 -9.51
CA ALA A 11 -33.19 1.50 -10.42
C ALA A 11 -33.92 2.70 -11.01
N ASP A 12 -34.21 2.67 -12.32
CA ASP A 12 -34.95 3.73 -12.95
C ASP A 12 -36.39 3.80 -12.41
N ALA A 13 -36.83 5.03 -12.11
CA ALA A 13 -38.20 5.26 -11.63
C ALA A 13 -39.30 4.85 -12.62
N ALA A 14 -38.97 4.70 -13.90
CA ALA A 14 -39.88 4.23 -14.95
C ALA A 14 -39.98 2.70 -15.05
N ASN A 15 -39.20 1.95 -14.27
CA ASN A 15 -39.26 0.50 -14.23
C ASN A 15 -40.67 0.03 -13.87
N THR A 16 -41.13 -0.99 -14.57
CA THR A 16 -42.47 -1.56 -14.36
C THR A 16 -42.46 -2.86 -13.61
N GLY A 17 -41.30 -3.53 -13.55
CA GLY A 17 -41.06 -4.70 -12.72
C GLY A 17 -40.80 -4.32 -11.24
N SER A 18 -40.70 -5.33 -10.39
CA SER A 18 -40.31 -5.18 -9.00
C SER A 18 -38.80 -5.37 -8.79
N GLY A 19 -38.03 -5.40 -9.89
CA GLY A 19 -36.61 -5.63 -9.89
C GLY A 19 -35.83 -4.59 -9.09
N ARG A 20 -34.79 -5.03 -8.39
CA ARG A 20 -33.90 -4.23 -7.57
C ARG A 20 -32.47 -4.51 -7.93
N ILE A 21 -31.61 -3.55 -7.70
CA ILE A 21 -30.17 -3.67 -7.90
C ILE A 21 -29.44 -3.49 -6.57
N SER A 22 -28.45 -4.37 -6.31
CA SER A 22 -27.57 -4.26 -5.17
C SER A 22 -26.55 -3.14 -5.34
N LEU A 23 -25.84 -2.76 -4.30
CA LEU A 23 -24.65 -1.93 -4.39
C LEU A 23 -23.60 -2.63 -5.25
N GLY A 24 -22.95 -1.89 -6.16
CA GLY A 24 -21.90 -2.44 -7.00
C GLY A 24 -20.62 -2.74 -6.20
N VAL A 25 -20.05 -3.92 -6.41
CA VAL A 25 -18.79 -4.36 -5.83
C VAL A 25 -17.73 -4.38 -6.92
N VAL A 26 -16.54 -3.84 -6.62
CA VAL A 26 -15.40 -3.89 -7.54
C VAL A 26 -14.61 -5.18 -7.29
N GLU A 27 -14.85 -6.20 -8.09
CA GLU A 27 -14.13 -7.49 -8.01
C GLU A 27 -12.75 -7.41 -8.69
N ASN A 28 -12.63 -6.63 -9.75
CA ASN A 28 -11.36 -6.44 -10.49
C ASN A 28 -11.01 -4.97 -10.63
N LYS A 29 -10.12 -4.52 -9.74
CA LYS A 29 -9.69 -3.12 -9.72
C LYS A 29 -9.01 -2.67 -11.02
N SER A 30 -8.24 -3.51 -11.68
CA SER A 30 -7.56 -3.15 -12.93
C SER A 30 -8.55 -2.89 -14.05
N ALA A 31 -9.54 -3.77 -14.22
CA ALA A 31 -10.60 -3.58 -15.20
C ALA A 31 -11.48 -2.37 -14.87
N TYR A 32 -11.77 -2.15 -13.59
CA TYR A 32 -12.48 -0.97 -13.13
C TYR A 32 -11.74 0.32 -13.51
N ASP A 33 -10.46 0.45 -13.16
CA ASP A 33 -9.67 1.66 -13.39
C ASP A 33 -9.45 1.95 -14.89
N THR A 34 -9.38 0.91 -15.73
CA THR A 34 -9.09 1.06 -17.16
C THR A 34 -10.32 1.19 -18.03
N THR A 35 -11.44 0.58 -17.64
CA THR A 35 -12.63 0.48 -18.49
C THR A 35 -13.85 1.16 -17.89
N PHE A 36 -14.21 0.81 -16.65
CA PHE A 36 -15.41 1.34 -16.01
C PHE A 36 -15.26 2.82 -15.62
N TYR A 37 -14.18 3.15 -14.93
CA TYR A 37 -13.94 4.49 -14.40
C TYR A 37 -13.91 5.58 -15.49
N PRO A 38 -13.28 5.38 -16.67
CA PRO A 38 -13.32 6.37 -17.74
C PRO A 38 -14.71 6.57 -18.34
N GLN A 39 -15.58 5.54 -18.33
CA GLN A 39 -16.96 5.64 -18.81
C GLN A 39 -17.87 6.41 -17.83
N GLY A 40 -17.57 6.32 -16.54
CA GLY A 40 -18.27 7.03 -15.47
C GLY A 40 -19.64 6.48 -15.10
N SER A 41 -20.44 6.03 -16.07
CA SER A 41 -21.76 5.44 -15.85
C SER A 41 -22.16 4.53 -17.00
N VAL A 42 -22.82 3.42 -16.67
CA VAL A 42 -23.49 2.51 -17.61
C VAL A 42 -24.84 2.11 -17.02
N SER A 43 -25.74 1.61 -17.87
CA SER A 43 -27.03 1.07 -17.43
C SER A 43 -27.20 -0.36 -17.95
N ILE A 44 -27.74 -1.22 -17.10
CA ILE A 44 -28.23 -2.55 -17.50
C ILE A 44 -29.68 -2.39 -17.91
N VAL A 45 -29.99 -2.72 -19.15
CA VAL A 45 -31.36 -2.68 -19.68
C VAL A 45 -31.84 -4.11 -19.92
N ILE A 46 -33.00 -4.45 -19.37
CA ILE A 46 -33.60 -5.77 -19.51
C ILE A 46 -34.18 -5.86 -20.94
N GLY A 47 -33.79 -6.93 -21.63
CA GLY A 47 -34.19 -7.15 -23.01
C GLY A 47 -35.65 -7.58 -23.19
N ALA A 48 -36.01 -7.91 -24.43
CA ALA A 48 -37.37 -8.34 -24.76
C ALA A 48 -37.81 -9.65 -24.08
N THR A 49 -36.83 -10.50 -23.69
CA THR A 49 -37.04 -11.63 -22.79
C THR A 49 -36.52 -11.22 -21.42
N ALA A 50 -37.30 -11.46 -20.35
CA ALA A 50 -36.95 -11.07 -18.98
C ALA A 50 -35.60 -11.63 -18.50
N ASP A 51 -35.09 -12.64 -19.16
CA ASP A 51 -33.80 -13.28 -18.84
C ASP A 51 -32.60 -12.71 -19.60
N SER A 52 -32.83 -11.75 -20.56
CA SER A 52 -31.75 -11.13 -21.32
C SER A 52 -31.49 -9.70 -20.88
N TYR A 53 -30.23 -9.28 -20.94
CA TYR A 53 -29.85 -7.90 -20.68
C TYR A 53 -28.82 -7.38 -21.68
N GLU A 54 -28.81 -6.07 -21.82
CA GLU A 54 -27.81 -5.32 -22.58
C GLU A 54 -27.23 -4.21 -21.68
N ILE A 55 -25.92 -3.96 -21.80
CA ILE A 55 -25.27 -2.84 -21.11
C ILE A 55 -25.14 -1.68 -22.10
N VAL A 56 -25.68 -0.54 -21.71
CA VAL A 56 -25.68 0.69 -22.48
C VAL A 56 -24.90 1.80 -21.80
N ASP A 57 -24.48 2.79 -22.56
CA ASP A 57 -23.84 3.98 -22.02
C ASP A 57 -24.82 4.90 -21.26
N SER A 58 -24.30 5.97 -20.64
CA SER A 58 -25.13 6.98 -19.96
C SER A 58 -26.16 7.68 -20.87
N GLY A 59 -26.03 7.56 -22.16
CA GLY A 59 -26.98 8.10 -23.17
C GLY A 59 -28.00 7.07 -23.62
N GLY A 60 -27.96 5.83 -23.12
CA GLY A 60 -28.83 4.74 -23.52
C GLY A 60 -28.43 4.09 -24.86
N ASN A 61 -27.22 4.32 -25.35
CA ASN A 61 -26.73 3.70 -26.58
C ASN A 61 -25.96 2.41 -26.26
N PRO A 62 -26.09 1.37 -27.10
CA PRO A 62 -25.29 0.16 -26.98
C PRO A 62 -23.80 0.46 -26.95
N LEU A 63 -23.06 -0.23 -26.08
CA LEU A 63 -21.62 -0.12 -26.06
C LEU A 63 -20.99 -0.67 -27.36
N THR A 64 -19.76 -0.27 -27.63
CA THR A 64 -19.02 -0.76 -28.80
C THR A 64 -17.73 -1.44 -28.36
N PRO A 65 -17.61 -2.77 -28.48
CA PRO A 65 -18.60 -3.75 -28.93
C PRO A 65 -19.80 -3.89 -27.97
N PRO A 66 -21.00 -4.31 -28.49
CA PRO A 66 -22.18 -4.51 -27.64
C PRO A 66 -21.90 -5.54 -26.53
N VAL A 67 -22.36 -5.23 -25.34
CA VAL A 67 -22.24 -6.14 -24.17
C VAL A 67 -23.65 -6.60 -23.81
N THR A 68 -23.94 -7.84 -24.16
CA THR A 68 -25.23 -8.49 -23.92
C THR A 68 -25.01 -9.78 -23.13
N GLY A 69 -25.99 -10.21 -22.37
CA GLY A 69 -25.92 -11.46 -21.61
C GLY A 69 -27.29 -12.00 -21.26
N GLN A 70 -27.29 -13.14 -20.61
CA GLN A 70 -28.48 -13.71 -19.98
C GLN A 70 -28.32 -13.61 -18.46
N LEU A 71 -29.42 -13.37 -17.78
CA LEU A 71 -29.48 -13.35 -16.33
C LEU A 71 -29.41 -14.81 -15.83
N GLU A 72 -28.29 -15.15 -15.20
CA GLU A 72 -28.10 -16.47 -14.56
C GLU A 72 -28.37 -16.34 -13.07
N GLU A 73 -29.31 -17.15 -12.59
CA GLU A 73 -29.67 -17.19 -11.17
C GLU A 73 -28.48 -17.71 -10.35
N ASN A 74 -28.13 -16.99 -9.31
CA ASN A 74 -27.08 -17.41 -8.37
C ASN A 74 -27.66 -18.26 -7.23
N ASP A 75 -26.79 -18.88 -6.41
CA ASP A 75 -27.20 -19.76 -5.29
C ASP A 75 -28.06 -19.05 -4.22
N GLU A 76 -28.17 -17.71 -4.27
CA GLU A 76 -28.92 -16.88 -3.34
C GLU A 76 -30.28 -16.43 -3.89
N GLY A 77 -30.64 -16.85 -5.10
CA GLY A 77 -31.91 -16.53 -5.76
C GLY A 77 -31.94 -15.18 -6.47
N GLY A 78 -30.77 -14.54 -6.67
CA GLY A 78 -30.63 -13.30 -7.47
C GLY A 78 -29.80 -13.56 -8.72
N TYR A 79 -29.66 -12.53 -9.56
CA TYR A 79 -28.92 -12.59 -10.82
C TYR A 79 -27.67 -11.72 -10.74
N THR A 80 -26.51 -12.26 -11.03
CA THR A 80 -25.25 -11.51 -10.96
C THR A 80 -24.80 -11.06 -12.34
N VAL A 81 -24.71 -9.74 -12.54
CA VAL A 81 -24.16 -9.11 -13.75
C VAL A 81 -22.78 -8.56 -13.46
N ARG A 82 -21.81 -8.89 -14.34
CA ARG A 82 -20.42 -8.43 -14.24
C ARG A 82 -20.03 -7.64 -15.47
N TYR A 83 -19.53 -6.43 -15.24
CA TYR A 83 -19.03 -5.59 -16.32
C TYR A 83 -17.84 -4.75 -15.87
N ALA A 84 -16.77 -4.75 -16.68
CA ALA A 84 -15.59 -3.90 -16.48
C ALA A 84 -15.02 -3.91 -15.03
N GLY A 85 -15.03 -5.09 -14.40
CA GLY A 85 -14.52 -5.28 -13.03
C GLY A 85 -15.51 -4.95 -11.92
N VAL A 86 -16.73 -4.55 -12.27
CA VAL A 86 -17.84 -4.32 -11.33
C VAL A 86 -18.81 -5.50 -11.41
N ALA A 87 -19.24 -5.99 -10.24
CA ALA A 87 -20.30 -6.95 -10.08
C ALA A 87 -21.49 -6.30 -9.36
N VAL A 88 -22.69 -6.54 -9.86
CA VAL A 88 -23.94 -6.16 -9.23
C VAL A 88 -24.88 -7.36 -9.19
N THR A 89 -25.71 -7.42 -8.17
CA THR A 89 -26.76 -8.44 -8.09
C THR A 89 -28.12 -7.77 -8.34
N LEU A 90 -28.87 -8.34 -9.25
CA LEU A 90 -30.25 -8.00 -9.51
C LEU A 90 -31.16 -9.01 -8.80
N ASP A 91 -32.27 -8.55 -8.24
CA ASP A 91 -33.23 -9.38 -7.50
C ASP A 91 -34.65 -8.93 -7.77
N GLY A 92 -35.61 -9.85 -7.77
CA GLY A 92 -37.00 -9.60 -8.04
C GLY A 92 -37.43 -9.93 -9.48
N ASP A 93 -38.64 -9.48 -9.87
CA ASP A 93 -39.20 -9.70 -11.19
C ASP A 93 -38.88 -8.53 -12.11
N PHE A 94 -38.37 -8.82 -13.29
CA PHE A 94 -37.99 -7.83 -14.29
C PHE A 94 -38.98 -7.80 -15.44
N ALA A 95 -39.29 -6.60 -15.92
CA ALA A 95 -40.03 -6.40 -17.14
C ALA A 95 -39.09 -5.95 -18.29
N ALA A 96 -39.46 -6.26 -19.51
CA ALA A 96 -38.70 -5.80 -20.68
C ALA A 96 -38.64 -4.26 -20.74
N GLY A 97 -37.44 -3.74 -20.82
CA GLY A 97 -37.17 -2.30 -20.81
C GLY A 97 -36.84 -1.72 -19.43
N ASP A 98 -36.93 -2.52 -18.35
CA ASP A 98 -36.45 -2.07 -17.06
C ASP A 98 -34.95 -1.74 -17.10
N SER A 99 -34.57 -0.65 -16.46
CA SER A 99 -33.20 -0.12 -16.50
C SER A 99 -32.64 0.08 -15.10
N PHE A 100 -31.36 -0.30 -14.95
CA PHE A 100 -30.62 -0.19 -13.70
C PHE A 100 -29.29 0.50 -13.97
N SER A 101 -29.10 1.69 -13.41
CA SER A 101 -27.89 2.46 -13.60
C SER A 101 -26.80 2.04 -12.62
N ILE A 102 -25.56 2.04 -13.12
CA ILE A 102 -24.34 1.80 -12.35
C ILE A 102 -23.41 2.97 -12.64
N SER A 103 -23.04 3.72 -11.61
CA SER A 103 -22.19 4.90 -11.78
C SER A 103 -21.02 4.90 -10.79
N THR A 104 -19.93 5.55 -11.20
CA THR A 104 -18.90 5.93 -10.25
C THR A 104 -19.50 6.94 -9.27
N GLY A 105 -19.24 6.84 -7.98
CA GLY A 105 -19.86 7.65 -6.92
C GLY A 105 -19.70 9.18 -7.05
N ASP A 106 -19.12 9.65 -8.15
CA ASP A 106 -19.02 11.04 -8.52
C ASP A 106 -19.34 11.18 -10.02
N SER A 107 -20.41 11.88 -10.33
CA SER A 107 -20.87 12.15 -11.69
C SER A 107 -20.02 13.18 -12.45
N THR A 108 -18.89 13.63 -11.87
CA THR A 108 -17.99 14.57 -12.53
C THR A 108 -16.84 13.82 -13.19
N PRO A 109 -16.73 13.81 -14.54
CA PRO A 109 -15.59 13.21 -15.22
C PRO A 109 -14.27 13.84 -14.73
N GLY A 110 -13.37 13.02 -14.18
CA GLY A 110 -12.09 13.47 -13.68
C GLY A 110 -12.01 13.71 -12.17
N SER A 111 -13.10 13.53 -11.44
CA SER A 111 -13.03 13.57 -9.96
C SER A 111 -12.31 12.33 -9.42
N THR A 112 -11.27 12.59 -8.62
CA THR A 112 -10.51 11.59 -7.88
C THR A 112 -11.15 11.27 -6.52
N ASN A 113 -12.45 11.48 -6.38
CA ASN A 113 -13.15 11.29 -5.12
C ASN A 113 -13.27 9.79 -4.77
N ARG A 114 -12.14 9.20 -4.43
CA ARG A 114 -12.07 7.89 -3.80
C ARG A 114 -12.48 8.10 -2.35
N GLU A 115 -13.68 7.69 -2.00
CA GLU A 115 -14.07 7.64 -0.60
C GLU A 115 -13.14 6.66 0.15
N THR A 116 -12.19 7.22 0.86
CA THR A 116 -11.33 6.46 1.76
C THR A 116 -12.06 6.34 3.10
N ARG A 117 -12.66 5.22 3.36
CA ARG A 117 -13.22 4.92 4.68
C ARG A 117 -12.15 4.34 5.59
N SER A 118 -12.14 4.81 6.84
CA SER A 118 -11.30 4.21 7.86
C SER A 118 -11.91 2.85 8.29
N VAL A 119 -11.07 1.95 8.77
CA VAL A 119 -11.54 0.67 9.33
C VAL A 119 -12.55 0.90 10.45
N LEU A 120 -12.35 1.93 11.26
CA LEU A 120 -13.26 2.29 12.36
C LEU A 120 -14.62 2.76 11.85
N GLU A 121 -14.68 3.55 10.78
CA GLU A 121 -15.93 3.96 10.15
C GLU A 121 -16.66 2.77 9.52
N THR A 122 -15.92 1.83 8.91
CA THR A 122 -16.50 0.60 8.36
C THR A 122 -17.15 -0.24 9.46
N VAL A 123 -16.46 -0.41 10.59
CA VAL A 123 -17.00 -1.14 11.74
C VAL A 123 -18.20 -0.41 12.36
N ALA A 124 -18.16 0.91 12.45
CA ALA A 124 -19.27 1.72 12.97
C ALA A 124 -20.51 1.61 12.06
N LEU A 125 -20.31 1.67 10.74
CA LEU A 125 -21.39 1.48 9.75
C LEU A 125 -21.97 0.07 9.84
N LEU A 126 -21.14 -0.96 9.89
CA LEU A 126 -21.56 -2.33 10.03
C LEU A 126 -22.38 -2.53 11.32
N ARG A 127 -21.90 -1.98 12.42
CA ARG A 127 -22.59 -2.01 13.70
C ARG A 127 -23.96 -1.33 13.61
N SER A 128 -24.04 -0.11 13.12
CA SER A 128 -25.31 0.62 13.00
C SER A 128 -26.32 -0.12 12.14
N THR A 129 -25.87 -0.70 11.01
CA THR A 129 -26.72 -1.47 10.10
C THR A 129 -27.21 -2.80 10.71
N LEU A 130 -26.42 -3.42 11.58
CA LEU A 130 -26.84 -4.64 12.29
C LEU A 130 -27.73 -4.35 13.49
N GLU A 131 -27.59 -3.19 14.14
CA GLU A 131 -28.42 -2.73 15.25
C GLU A 131 -29.79 -2.21 14.76
N ASP A 132 -29.91 -1.76 13.52
CA ASP A 132 -31.19 -1.34 12.92
C ASP A 132 -32.11 -2.56 12.74
N GLY A 133 -33.08 -2.66 13.67
CA GLY A 133 -33.96 -3.83 13.82
C GLY A 133 -35.13 -3.90 12.84
N THR A 134 -35.13 -3.09 11.77
CA THR A 134 -36.18 -3.13 10.74
C THR A 134 -36.07 -4.41 9.93
N SER A 135 -37.20 -5.08 9.71
CA SER A 135 -37.28 -6.42 9.09
C SER A 135 -37.95 -6.42 7.72
N SER A 136 -37.99 -5.28 7.04
CA SER A 136 -38.49 -5.24 5.65
C SER A 136 -37.54 -6.02 4.73
N THR A 137 -38.02 -6.45 3.59
CA THR A 137 -37.18 -7.14 2.59
C THR A 137 -36.06 -6.20 2.10
N GLU A 138 -36.38 -4.91 2.00
CA GLU A 138 -35.44 -3.85 1.60
C GLU A 138 -34.31 -3.69 2.62
N ASP A 139 -34.62 -3.66 3.92
CA ASP A 139 -33.61 -3.57 4.97
C ASP A 139 -32.69 -4.79 5.00
N LYS A 140 -33.19 -5.98 4.66
CA LYS A 140 -32.38 -7.20 4.54
C LYS A 140 -31.39 -7.12 3.40
N LEU A 141 -31.79 -6.56 2.24
CA LEU A 141 -30.91 -6.37 1.08
C LEU A 141 -29.83 -5.34 1.40
N VAL A 142 -30.21 -4.17 1.94
CA VAL A 142 -29.25 -3.13 2.37
C VAL A 142 -28.26 -3.69 3.39
N ARG A 143 -28.74 -4.48 4.35
CA ARG A 143 -27.89 -5.11 5.37
C ARG A 143 -26.89 -6.08 4.76
N ARG A 144 -27.33 -6.93 3.82
CA ARG A 144 -26.46 -7.85 3.08
C ARG A 144 -25.37 -7.08 2.33
N ASP A 145 -25.75 -6.02 1.63
CA ASP A 145 -24.84 -5.21 0.84
C ASP A 145 -23.81 -4.47 1.70
N VAL A 146 -24.25 -3.89 2.82
CA VAL A 146 -23.34 -3.24 3.78
C VAL A 146 -22.37 -4.24 4.40
N VAL A 147 -22.83 -5.46 4.71
CA VAL A 147 -21.94 -6.53 5.19
C VAL A 147 -20.92 -6.90 4.13
N ALA A 148 -21.32 -7.11 2.87
CA ALA A 148 -20.43 -7.47 1.78
C ALA A 148 -19.34 -6.39 1.55
N VAL A 149 -19.75 -5.12 1.44
CA VAL A 149 -18.83 -3.98 1.28
C VAL A 149 -17.90 -3.81 2.49
N SER A 150 -18.42 -4.06 3.69
CA SER A 150 -17.60 -3.99 4.92
C SER A 150 -16.55 -5.09 4.98
N LEU A 151 -16.88 -6.30 4.58
CA LEU A 151 -15.94 -7.42 4.51
C LEU A 151 -14.82 -7.12 3.50
N GLU A 152 -15.17 -6.63 2.30
CA GLU A 152 -14.19 -6.25 1.29
C GLU A 152 -13.26 -5.14 1.81
N ASN A 153 -13.80 -4.12 2.47
CA ASN A 153 -13.00 -3.05 3.04
C ASN A 153 -12.05 -3.54 4.14
N LEU A 154 -12.51 -4.47 4.99
CA LEU A 154 -11.68 -5.09 6.01
C LEU A 154 -10.57 -5.95 5.40
N ASP A 155 -10.86 -6.69 4.34
CA ASP A 155 -9.87 -7.51 3.63
C ASP A 155 -8.79 -6.64 2.97
N ASN A 156 -9.21 -5.55 2.31
CA ASN A 156 -8.30 -4.56 1.75
C ASN A 156 -7.43 -3.89 2.84
N ALA A 157 -8.00 -3.62 4.01
CA ALA A 157 -7.26 -3.08 5.15
C ALA A 157 -6.25 -4.09 5.69
N MET A 158 -6.62 -5.36 5.81
CA MET A 158 -5.73 -6.45 6.22
C MET A 158 -4.55 -6.60 5.25
N ASN A 159 -4.82 -6.61 3.95
CA ASN A 159 -3.79 -6.68 2.91
C ASN A 159 -2.82 -5.49 3.00
N LYS A 160 -3.33 -4.30 3.32
CA LYS A 160 -2.49 -3.12 3.53
C LYS A 160 -1.61 -3.26 4.78
N VAL A 161 -2.15 -3.78 5.88
CA VAL A 161 -1.38 -4.04 7.11
C VAL A 161 -0.26 -5.04 6.84
N LEU A 162 -0.56 -6.16 6.16
CA LEU A 162 0.44 -7.16 5.79
C LEU A 162 1.54 -6.58 4.90
N SER A 163 1.19 -5.74 3.93
CA SER A 163 2.16 -5.04 3.07
C SER A 163 3.09 -4.12 3.87
N VAL A 164 2.54 -3.36 4.82
CA VAL A 164 3.33 -2.50 5.71
C VAL A 164 4.21 -3.33 6.63
N GLN A 165 3.70 -4.42 7.19
CA GLN A 165 4.46 -5.34 8.04
C GLN A 165 5.66 -5.94 7.29
N THR A 166 5.46 -6.36 6.04
CA THR A 166 6.55 -6.86 5.17
C THR A 166 7.61 -5.77 4.93
N THR A 167 7.16 -4.53 4.67
CA THR A 167 8.07 -3.39 4.48
C THR A 167 8.88 -3.08 5.74
N ILE A 168 8.25 -3.14 6.91
CA ILE A 168 8.92 -2.96 8.19
C ILE A 168 9.95 -4.07 8.41
N GLY A 169 9.58 -5.34 8.17
CA GLY A 169 10.49 -6.47 8.29
C GLY A 169 11.71 -6.33 7.39
N ALA A 170 11.53 -5.92 6.12
CA ALA A 170 12.65 -5.66 5.22
C ALA A 170 13.57 -4.52 5.71
N ARG A 171 12.99 -3.45 6.27
CA ARG A 171 13.77 -2.34 6.85
C ARG A 171 14.52 -2.76 8.11
N MET A 172 13.95 -3.61 8.94
CA MET A 172 14.63 -4.15 10.12
C MET A 172 15.87 -4.97 9.73
N ASN A 173 15.75 -5.82 8.68
CA ASN A 173 16.91 -6.56 8.17
C ASN A 173 18.03 -5.63 7.66
N VAL A 174 17.66 -4.54 6.98
CA VAL A 174 18.67 -3.54 6.54
C VAL A 174 19.34 -2.85 7.72
N ILE A 175 18.57 -2.50 8.76
CA ILE A 175 19.13 -1.90 9.98
C ILE A 175 20.09 -2.86 10.68
N GLU A 176 19.72 -4.13 10.80
CA GLU A 176 20.55 -5.16 11.42
C GLU A 176 21.86 -5.38 10.63
N SER A 177 21.80 -5.43 9.31
CA SER A 177 22.98 -5.47 8.45
C SER A 177 23.88 -4.25 8.66
N THR A 178 23.29 -3.05 8.68
CA THR A 178 24.05 -1.80 8.89
C THR A 178 24.70 -1.73 10.29
N LEU A 179 24.03 -2.26 11.31
CA LEU A 179 24.61 -2.35 12.65
C LEU A 179 25.86 -3.26 12.65
N THR A 180 25.75 -4.44 12.02
CA THR A 180 26.87 -5.37 11.88
C THR A 180 28.03 -4.74 11.12
N GLU A 181 27.77 -4.07 10.00
CA GLU A 181 28.79 -3.35 9.24
C GLU A 181 29.47 -2.24 10.07
N ASN A 182 28.71 -1.50 10.86
CA ASN A 182 29.27 -0.46 11.74
C ASN A 182 30.15 -1.04 12.86
N GLU A 183 29.76 -2.19 13.41
CA GLU A 183 30.60 -2.92 14.40
C GLU A 183 31.91 -3.38 13.77
N GLU A 184 31.88 -3.93 12.55
CA GLU A 184 33.09 -4.32 11.81
C GLU A 184 33.99 -3.12 11.51
N VAL A 185 33.44 -2.01 11.02
CA VAL A 185 34.18 -0.77 10.78
C VAL A 185 34.79 -0.22 12.07
N SER A 186 34.08 -0.28 13.19
CA SER A 186 34.58 0.13 14.50
C SER A 186 35.75 -0.74 14.96
N LEU A 187 35.69 -2.05 14.75
CA LEU A 187 36.74 -2.99 15.04
C LEU A 187 38.00 -2.70 14.17
N ILE A 188 37.82 -2.50 12.88
CA ILE A 188 38.90 -2.15 11.95
C ILE A 188 39.57 -0.83 12.38
N ASN A 189 38.78 0.21 12.68
CA ASN A 189 39.29 1.49 13.13
C ASN A 189 40.11 1.36 14.42
N THR A 190 39.65 0.53 15.36
CA THR A 190 40.38 0.26 16.61
C THR A 190 41.69 -0.46 16.32
N SER A 191 41.69 -1.45 15.45
CA SER A 191 42.89 -2.19 15.04
C SER A 191 43.92 -1.28 14.34
N VAL A 192 43.47 -0.47 13.39
CA VAL A 192 44.34 0.48 12.65
C VAL A 192 44.91 1.54 13.62
N THR A 193 44.09 2.04 14.54
CA THR A 193 44.58 3.00 15.55
C THR A 193 45.61 2.40 16.45
N SER A 194 45.43 1.15 16.88
CA SER A 194 46.43 0.42 17.71
C SER A 194 47.72 0.21 16.93
N GLU A 195 47.63 -0.22 15.68
CA GLU A 195 48.82 -0.43 14.82
C GLU A 195 49.61 0.87 14.58
N LEU A 196 48.91 1.98 14.34
CA LEU A 196 49.55 3.30 14.22
C LEU A 196 50.21 3.78 15.53
N GLN A 197 49.61 3.52 16.68
CA GLN A 197 50.18 3.86 17.98
C GLN A 197 51.42 3.01 18.27
N ASP A 198 51.39 1.71 17.99
CA ASP A 198 52.53 0.82 18.19
C ASP A 198 53.71 1.20 17.27
N LEU A 199 53.45 1.61 16.02
CA LEU A 199 54.47 2.09 15.13
C LEU A 199 55.12 3.40 15.61
N ASP A 200 54.30 4.36 16.06
CA ASP A 200 54.79 5.64 16.58
C ASP A 200 55.62 5.42 17.89
N TYR A 201 55.25 4.47 18.71
CA TYR A 201 55.99 4.14 19.94
C TYR A 201 57.34 3.53 19.63
N ALA A 202 57.44 2.62 18.67
CA ALA A 202 58.72 2.01 18.24
C ALA A 202 59.65 3.06 17.61
N GLU A 203 59.17 3.97 16.79
CA GLU A 203 59.93 5.07 16.23
C GLU A 203 60.39 6.05 17.30
N ALA A 204 59.53 6.40 18.26
CA ALA A 204 59.86 7.27 19.38
C ALA A 204 60.92 6.66 20.26
N LEU A 205 60.86 5.35 20.54
CA LEU A 205 61.89 4.64 21.31
C LEU A 205 63.26 4.60 20.59
N SER A 206 63.25 4.38 19.28
CA SER A 206 64.42 4.40 18.43
C SER A 206 65.10 5.78 18.41
N ARG A 207 64.29 6.85 18.28
CA ARG A 207 64.74 8.23 18.34
C ARG A 207 65.32 8.59 19.73
N LEU A 208 64.65 8.15 20.80
CA LEU A 208 65.16 8.36 22.19
C LEU A 208 66.49 7.66 22.39
N SER A 209 66.64 6.41 21.96
CA SER A 209 67.88 5.67 21.99
C SER A 209 68.99 6.36 21.23
N LEU A 210 68.72 6.85 20.02
CA LEU A 210 69.70 7.62 19.24
C LEU A 210 70.11 8.93 19.91
N GLN A 211 69.17 9.67 20.51
CA GLN A 211 69.42 10.89 21.24
C GLN A 211 70.26 10.64 22.50
N SER A 212 70.04 9.56 23.22
CA SER A 212 70.82 9.20 24.39
C SER A 212 72.27 8.86 24.02
N VAL A 213 72.51 8.15 22.90
CA VAL A 213 73.84 7.85 22.40
C VAL A 213 74.56 9.13 21.94
N VAL A 214 73.89 10.04 21.25
CA VAL A 214 74.44 11.34 20.80
C VAL A 214 74.82 12.20 22.04
N LEU A 215 73.94 12.21 23.06
CA LEU A 215 74.21 12.94 24.31
C LEU A 215 75.47 12.39 25.03
N GLU A 216 75.53 11.05 25.14
CA GLU A 216 76.69 10.39 25.75
C GLU A 216 77.99 10.66 25.00
N ALA A 217 77.98 10.57 23.67
CA ALA A 217 79.11 10.91 22.84
C ALA A 217 79.51 12.41 22.95
N SER A 218 78.54 13.30 23.06
CA SER A 218 78.76 14.72 23.26
C SER A 218 79.38 15.00 24.65
N GLN A 219 78.88 14.36 25.69
CA GLN A 219 79.48 14.47 27.05
C GLN A 219 80.94 13.95 27.08
N GLN A 220 81.17 12.82 26.41
CA GLN A 220 82.49 12.22 26.37
C GLN A 220 83.50 13.11 25.56
N SER A 221 83.00 13.73 24.47
CA SER A 221 83.78 14.70 23.68
C SER A 221 84.05 15.97 24.47
N PHE A 222 83.09 16.46 25.25
CA PHE A 222 83.25 17.63 26.11
C PHE A 222 84.29 17.36 27.17
N VAL A 223 84.25 16.20 27.87
CA VAL A 223 85.23 15.79 28.89
C VAL A 223 86.66 15.72 28.30
N ARG A 224 86.81 15.17 27.09
CA ARG A 224 88.11 15.12 26.38
C ARG A 224 88.60 16.50 26.02
N VAL A 225 87.78 17.39 25.52
CA VAL A 225 88.14 18.76 25.17
C VAL A 225 88.45 19.59 26.41
N SER A 226 87.70 19.45 27.47
CA SER A 226 87.96 20.06 28.80
C SER A 226 89.28 19.56 29.47
N GLY A 227 89.59 18.29 29.26
CA GLY A 227 90.85 17.72 29.74
C GLY A 227 92.07 18.16 28.93
N LEU A 228 91.84 18.64 27.69
CA LEU A 228 92.90 19.28 26.87
C LEU A 228 92.96 20.81 27.08
N SER A 229 92.43 21.25 28.25
CA SER A 229 92.48 22.67 28.61
C SER A 229 93.87 23.24 28.56
N LEU A 230 93.90 24.45 28.04
CA LEU A 230 95.14 25.25 27.90
C LEU A 230 96.06 25.34 29.12
N PHE A 231 95.55 24.94 30.27
CA PHE A 231 96.25 24.88 31.55
C PHE A 231 97.29 23.74 31.69
N ASN A 232 97.26 22.74 30.77
CA ASN A 232 98.23 21.67 30.74
C ASN A 232 99.40 21.96 29.80
N LEU A 233 99.41 23.16 29.13
CA LEU A 233 100.42 23.58 28.16
C LEU A 233 101.24 24.79 28.61
N LEU A 234 101.11 25.21 29.87
CA LEU A 234 101.88 26.18 30.58
C LEU A 234 102.70 25.52 31.65
#